data_55ec243054dc759a673f1ac5abc2aa96
#
_entry.id   55ec243054dc759a673f1ac5abc2aa96
#
_cell.length_a   1.000
_cell.length_b   1.000
_cell.length_c   1.000
_cell.angle_alpha   90.00
_cell.angle_beta   90.00
_cell.angle_gamma   90.00
#
_symmetry.space_group_name_H-M   'P 1'
#
loop_
_entity.id
_entity.type
_entity.pdbx_description
1 polymer ?
#
loop_
_entity_poly.entity_id
_entity_poly.type
_entity_poly.pdbx_seq_one_letter_code
_entity_poly.pdbx_strand_id
1 'polypeptide(L)'
;MSIRGAVVVAFGLAALCTVGCKGITTPSDNQNQSFSGTLQPQSQSGHAFSVGKTGEFTAKLTAWGPNSNILAGMAWVVDDGSGTCTGGILQRNFFVPLNAQALGGQIVSGKYCIVVFDPGTLTAAQTYTIAVSHP
;
A
#
# COMPACT_ATOMS: atom_id res chain seq x y z
N MET A 1 -67.10 -34.96 26.30
CA MET A 1 -67.13 -33.65 25.67
C MET A 1 -65.64 -33.18 25.49
N SER A 2 -65.18 -33.28 24.28
CA SER A 2 -63.73 -33.19 23.96
C SER A 2 -63.46 -31.83 23.36
N ILE A 3 -62.57 -31.03 24.01
CA ILE A 3 -62.13 -29.74 23.50
C ILE A 3 -60.70 -29.94 22.99
N ARG A 4 -60.54 -29.90 21.66
CA ARG A 4 -59.24 -29.93 20.98
C ARG A 4 -58.69 -28.50 20.90
N GLY A 5 -57.66 -28.23 21.66
CA GLY A 5 -56.92 -27.00 21.55
C GLY A 5 -55.92 -27.05 20.37
N ALA A 6 -56.12 -26.14 19.43
CA ALA A 6 -55.18 -25.95 18.32
C ALA A 6 -53.99 -25.08 18.77
N VAL A 7 -52.79 -25.63 18.70
CA VAL A 7 -51.55 -24.89 18.90
C VAL A 7 -51.15 -24.25 17.57
N VAL A 8 -51.22 -22.94 17.51
CA VAL A 8 -50.69 -22.15 16.38
C VAL A 8 -49.23 -21.88 16.65
N VAL A 9 -48.32 -22.52 15.91
CA VAL A 9 -46.90 -22.25 15.92
C VAL A 9 -46.64 -21.11 14.94
N ALA A 10 -46.37 -19.92 15.47
CA ALA A 10 -45.98 -18.79 14.66
C ALA A 10 -44.46 -18.93 14.34
N PHE A 11 -44.11 -19.24 13.09
CA PHE A 11 -42.76 -19.19 12.57
C PHE A 11 -42.39 -17.73 12.34
N GLY A 12 -41.61 -17.17 13.25
CA GLY A 12 -40.95 -15.87 13.08
C GLY A 12 -39.82 -15.97 12.07
N LEU A 13 -40.01 -15.38 10.90
CA LEU A 13 -38.98 -15.24 9.86
C LEU A 13 -37.99 -14.16 10.32
N ALA A 14 -36.85 -14.58 10.88
CA ALA A 14 -35.74 -13.68 11.17
C ALA A 14 -35.07 -13.30 9.85
N ALA A 15 -35.34 -12.10 9.34
CA ALA A 15 -34.65 -11.51 8.23
C ALA A 15 -33.21 -11.13 8.71
N LEU A 16 -32.23 -11.96 8.39
CA LEU A 16 -30.81 -11.61 8.52
C LEU A 16 -30.50 -10.52 7.50
N CYS A 17 -30.46 -9.27 7.95
CA CYS A 17 -29.87 -8.18 7.20
C CYS A 17 -28.37 -8.43 7.09
N THR A 18 -27.91 -9.01 6.01
CA THR A 18 -26.51 -9.01 5.61
C THR A 18 -26.14 -7.59 5.18
N VAL A 19 -25.78 -6.75 6.14
CA VAL A 19 -25.11 -5.48 5.84
C VAL A 19 -23.74 -5.85 5.28
N GLY A 20 -23.65 -5.96 3.97
CA GLY A 20 -22.38 -6.11 3.29
C GLY A 20 -21.53 -4.86 3.57
N CYS A 21 -20.50 -4.99 4.38
CA CYS A 21 -19.45 -3.97 4.48
C CYS A 21 -18.79 -3.81 3.11
N LYS A 22 -19.32 -2.94 2.27
CA LYS A 22 -18.63 -2.42 1.09
C LYS A 22 -17.61 -1.39 1.57
N GLY A 23 -16.41 -1.83 1.94
CA GLY A 23 -15.51 -0.85 2.53
C GLY A 23 -14.03 -1.03 2.28
N ILE A 24 -13.55 -2.20 1.88
CA ILE A 24 -12.11 -2.38 1.60
C ILE A 24 -12.01 -3.34 0.42
N THR A 25 -11.30 -2.91 -0.64
CA THR A 25 -10.95 -3.82 -1.73
C THR A 25 -10.16 -4.99 -1.18
N THR A 26 -10.50 -6.19 -1.58
CA THR A 26 -9.73 -7.37 -1.21
C THR A 26 -8.31 -7.24 -1.77
N PRO A 27 -7.25 -7.61 -1.03
CA PRO A 27 -5.87 -7.53 -1.52
C PRO A 27 -5.62 -8.26 -2.85
N SER A 28 -6.46 -9.24 -3.20
CA SER A 28 -6.43 -9.94 -4.49
C SER A 28 -6.78 -9.06 -5.69
N ASP A 29 -7.46 -7.93 -5.47
CA ASP A 29 -7.86 -6.98 -6.52
C ASP A 29 -6.81 -5.87 -6.73
N ASN A 30 -5.73 -5.89 -5.97
CA ASN A 30 -4.68 -4.91 -6.07
C ASN A 30 -3.87 -5.08 -7.36
N GLN A 31 -3.52 -3.94 -7.94
CA GLN A 31 -2.51 -3.85 -9.00
C GLN A 31 -1.12 -3.92 -8.37
N ASN A 32 -0.21 -4.62 -9.04
CA ASN A 32 1.18 -4.72 -8.65
C ASN A 32 2.03 -3.99 -9.69
N GLN A 33 2.82 -3.02 -9.24
CA GLN A 33 3.76 -2.27 -10.05
C GLN A 33 5.18 -2.47 -9.52
N SER A 34 6.15 -2.43 -10.42
CA SER A 34 7.57 -2.53 -10.08
C SER A 34 8.32 -1.35 -10.66
N PHE A 35 9.13 -0.72 -9.82
CA PHE A 35 9.99 0.40 -10.20
C PHE A 35 11.44 0.05 -9.92
N SER A 36 12.33 0.34 -10.86
CA SER A 36 13.76 0.11 -10.70
C SER A 36 14.56 1.34 -11.10
N GLY A 37 15.74 1.47 -10.53
CA GLY A 37 16.61 2.59 -10.83
C GLY A 37 17.97 2.48 -10.15
N THR A 38 18.73 3.56 -10.23
CA THR A 38 20.01 3.72 -9.54
C THR A 38 19.95 4.95 -8.64
N LEU A 39 20.26 4.77 -7.38
CA LEU A 39 20.35 5.83 -6.39
C LEU A 39 21.82 6.23 -6.20
N GLN A 40 22.11 7.52 -6.36
CA GLN A 40 23.42 8.09 -6.08
C GLN A 40 23.53 8.48 -4.60
N PRO A 41 24.74 8.59 -4.05
CA PRO A 41 24.94 9.20 -2.74
C PRO A 41 24.31 10.58 -2.63
N GLN A 42 23.69 10.87 -1.49
CA GLN A 42 23.00 12.14 -1.18
C GLN A 42 21.88 12.51 -2.16
N SER A 43 21.28 11.52 -2.81
CA SER A 43 20.21 11.74 -3.78
C SER A 43 18.92 11.04 -3.39
N GLN A 44 17.89 11.32 -4.16
CA GLN A 44 16.59 10.63 -4.13
C GLN A 44 16.08 10.38 -5.54
N SER A 45 15.22 9.39 -5.67
CA SER A 45 14.55 9.05 -6.93
C SER A 45 13.08 8.76 -6.66
N GLY A 46 12.17 9.39 -7.41
CA GLY A 46 10.74 9.27 -7.25
C GLY A 46 10.09 8.51 -8.42
N HIS A 47 9.06 7.73 -8.10
CA HIS A 47 8.27 6.95 -9.05
C HIS A 47 6.80 7.24 -8.83
N ALA A 48 6.17 7.92 -9.80
CA ALA A 48 4.76 8.27 -9.74
C ALA A 48 3.87 7.08 -10.09
N PHE A 49 2.73 6.95 -9.40
CA PHE A 49 1.68 5.99 -9.70
C PHE A 49 0.31 6.57 -9.40
N SER A 50 -0.73 5.99 -10.00
CA SER A 50 -2.11 6.44 -9.83
C SER A 50 -2.95 5.35 -9.20
N VAL A 51 -3.81 5.73 -8.26
CA VAL A 51 -4.73 4.85 -7.56
C VAL A 51 -6.16 5.20 -7.96
N GLY A 52 -6.91 4.21 -8.45
CA GLY A 52 -8.26 4.41 -8.96
C GLY A 52 -9.36 4.38 -7.90
N LYS A 53 -9.13 3.69 -6.80
CA LYS A 53 -10.13 3.47 -5.73
C LYS A 53 -9.47 3.36 -4.36
N THR A 54 -10.26 3.47 -3.31
CA THR A 54 -9.78 3.32 -1.93
C THR A 54 -9.52 1.85 -1.61
N GLY A 55 -8.42 1.57 -0.92
CA GLY A 55 -8.07 0.23 -0.45
C GLY A 55 -6.76 0.19 0.31
N GLU A 56 -6.12 -0.97 0.31
CA GLU A 56 -4.85 -1.20 0.98
C GLU A 56 -3.67 -0.95 0.04
N PHE A 57 -2.66 -0.30 0.54
CA PHE A 57 -1.40 -0.01 -0.14
C PHE A 57 -0.24 -0.63 0.62
N THR A 58 0.70 -1.21 -0.12
CA THR A 58 1.98 -1.65 0.42
C THR A 58 3.10 -1.35 -0.56
N ALA A 59 4.29 -1.02 -0.02
CA ALA A 59 5.51 -0.90 -0.79
C ALA A 59 6.67 -1.60 -0.08
N LYS A 60 7.51 -2.28 -0.83
CA LYS A 60 8.69 -2.97 -0.34
C LYS A 60 9.87 -2.86 -1.31
N LEU A 61 11.06 -2.83 -0.75
CA LEU A 61 12.30 -2.92 -1.50
C LEU A 61 12.59 -4.40 -1.78
N THR A 62 12.57 -4.80 -3.05
CA THR A 62 12.74 -6.20 -3.45
C THR A 62 14.13 -6.53 -3.99
N ALA A 63 14.89 -5.50 -4.44
CA ALA A 63 16.29 -5.63 -4.78
C ALA A 63 17.06 -4.38 -4.35
N TRP A 64 18.29 -4.57 -3.90
CA TRP A 64 19.20 -3.53 -3.45
C TRP A 64 20.65 -4.00 -3.60
N GLY A 65 21.48 -3.27 -4.31
CA GLY A 65 22.86 -3.67 -4.56
C GLY A 65 23.70 -2.60 -5.25
N PRO A 66 25.01 -2.79 -5.37
CA PRO A 66 25.76 -4.02 -5.05
C PRO A 66 26.01 -4.26 -3.55
N ASN A 67 25.90 -3.25 -2.69
CA ASN A 67 26.17 -3.39 -1.26
C ASN A 67 24.87 -3.51 -0.46
N SER A 68 24.47 -4.73 -0.11
CA SER A 68 23.24 -5.04 0.64
C SER A 68 23.30 -4.68 2.13
N ASN A 69 24.47 -4.35 2.66
CA ASN A 69 24.64 -3.95 4.07
C ASN A 69 24.32 -2.47 4.32
N ILE A 70 24.21 -1.68 3.27
CA ILE A 70 23.82 -0.28 3.35
C ILE A 70 22.29 -0.19 3.22
N LEU A 71 21.65 0.57 4.09
CA LEU A 71 20.19 0.70 4.11
C LEU A 71 19.73 1.87 3.24
N ALA A 72 18.62 1.67 2.54
CA ALA A 72 17.91 2.73 1.83
C ALA A 72 16.86 3.39 2.73
N GLY A 73 16.48 4.62 2.41
CA GLY A 73 15.25 5.24 2.89
C GLY A 73 14.16 5.17 1.84
N MET A 74 12.90 5.08 2.26
CA MET A 74 11.73 5.18 1.39
C MET A 74 10.70 6.13 1.97
N ALA A 75 9.98 6.84 1.08
CA ALA A 75 8.86 7.68 1.47
C ALA A 75 7.68 7.49 0.51
N TRP A 76 6.48 7.59 1.06
CA TRP A 76 5.23 7.69 0.32
C TRP A 76 4.77 9.14 0.37
N VAL A 77 4.59 9.75 -0.78
CA VAL A 77 4.23 11.16 -0.91
C VAL A 77 3.04 11.34 -1.85
N VAL A 78 2.31 12.43 -1.68
CA VAL A 78 1.29 12.85 -2.65
C VAL A 78 2.00 13.41 -3.87
N ASP A 79 1.59 13.01 -5.08
CA ASP A 79 2.01 13.68 -6.31
C ASP A 79 1.05 14.85 -6.60
N ASP A 80 1.59 16.04 -6.78
CA ASP A 80 0.84 17.24 -7.16
C ASP A 80 0.41 17.27 -8.64
N GLY A 81 0.73 16.18 -9.37
CA GLY A 81 0.47 16.03 -10.80
C GLY A 81 1.61 16.52 -11.69
N SER A 82 2.69 17.03 -11.12
CA SER A 82 3.90 17.40 -11.85
C SER A 82 4.78 16.20 -12.24
N GLY A 83 4.58 15.06 -11.58
CA GLY A 83 5.43 13.87 -11.69
C GLY A 83 6.81 14.04 -11.03
N THR A 84 7.03 15.14 -10.30
CA THR A 84 8.33 15.42 -9.64
C THR A 84 8.43 14.84 -8.23
N CYS A 85 7.32 14.28 -7.70
CA CYS A 85 7.29 13.63 -6.37
C CYS A 85 7.70 14.57 -5.21
N THR A 86 7.32 15.85 -5.30
CA THR A 86 7.65 16.90 -4.32
C THR A 86 6.50 17.26 -3.39
N GLY A 87 5.41 16.52 -3.43
CA GLY A 87 4.22 16.75 -2.61
C GLY A 87 4.39 16.38 -1.13
N GLY A 88 3.29 16.46 -0.38
CA GLY A 88 3.29 16.16 1.04
C GLY A 88 3.66 14.72 1.35
N ILE A 89 4.52 14.53 2.35
CA ILE A 89 4.95 13.21 2.82
C ILE A 89 3.85 12.61 3.69
N LEU A 90 3.36 11.43 3.31
CA LEU A 90 2.36 10.66 4.05
C LEU A 90 3.02 9.68 5.03
N GLN A 91 4.11 9.05 4.61
CA GLN A 91 4.87 8.11 5.42
C GLN A 91 6.34 8.12 5.00
N ARG A 92 7.25 7.90 5.94
CA ARG A 92 8.69 7.80 5.69
C ARG A 92 9.30 6.70 6.55
N ASN A 93 10.22 5.93 5.95
CA ASN A 93 11.05 4.96 6.63
C ASN A 93 12.51 5.20 6.23
N PHE A 94 13.38 5.48 7.19
CA PHE A 94 14.80 5.78 6.95
C PHE A 94 15.66 4.53 6.78
N PHE A 95 15.18 3.37 7.25
CA PHE A 95 15.96 2.13 7.27
C PHE A 95 15.10 0.98 6.77
N VAL A 96 15.06 0.83 5.47
CA VAL A 96 14.21 -0.14 4.79
C VAL A 96 14.89 -1.49 4.70
N PRO A 97 14.35 -2.54 5.33
CA PRO A 97 14.86 -3.88 5.17
C PRO A 97 14.48 -4.45 3.79
N LEU A 98 15.40 -5.24 3.21
CA LEU A 98 15.15 -5.92 1.94
C LEU A 98 14.04 -6.97 2.10
N ASN A 99 13.12 -7.03 1.15
CA ASN A 99 12.00 -7.99 1.08
C ASN A 99 10.97 -7.92 2.21
N ALA A 100 11.04 -6.92 3.08
CA ALA A 100 9.99 -6.62 4.05
C ALA A 100 9.14 -5.41 3.62
N GLN A 101 7.91 -5.33 4.14
CA GLN A 101 7.09 -4.14 3.90
C GLN A 101 7.74 -2.92 4.53
N ALA A 102 8.05 -1.94 3.70
CA ALA A 102 8.68 -0.69 4.11
C ALA A 102 7.67 0.39 4.45
N LEU A 103 6.61 0.47 3.65
CA LEU A 103 5.52 1.44 3.74
C LEU A 103 4.20 0.72 3.52
N GLY A 104 3.12 1.25 4.10
CA GLY A 104 1.79 0.70 3.87
C GLY A 104 0.71 1.35 4.70
N GLY A 105 -0.53 1.12 4.31
CA GLY A 105 -1.70 1.67 4.96
C GLY A 105 -2.90 1.77 4.03
N GLN A 106 -3.91 2.49 4.46
CA GLN A 106 -5.04 2.80 3.61
C GLN A 106 -4.68 3.92 2.62
N ILE A 107 -5.02 3.72 1.35
CA ILE A 107 -4.84 4.70 0.29
C ILE A 107 -6.18 5.00 -0.37
N VAL A 108 -6.41 6.25 -0.74
CA VAL A 108 -7.61 6.68 -1.48
C VAL A 108 -7.27 6.91 -2.95
N SER A 109 -8.27 7.07 -3.80
CA SER A 109 -8.04 7.43 -5.20
C SER A 109 -7.25 8.74 -5.30
N GLY A 110 -6.23 8.76 -6.17
CA GLY A 110 -5.35 9.91 -6.30
C GLY A 110 -4.05 9.59 -7.01
N LYS A 111 -3.16 10.57 -7.05
CA LYS A 111 -1.81 10.44 -7.59
C LYS A 111 -0.78 10.48 -6.46
N TYR A 112 0.16 9.58 -6.51
CA TYR A 112 1.15 9.37 -5.47
C TYR A 112 2.52 9.06 -6.05
N CYS A 113 3.53 9.15 -5.19
CA CYS A 113 4.88 8.70 -5.51
C CYS A 113 5.44 7.81 -4.40
N ILE A 114 6.25 6.85 -4.82
CA ILE A 114 7.25 6.24 -3.95
C ILE A 114 8.59 6.91 -4.23
N VAL A 115 9.21 7.43 -3.20
CA VAL A 115 10.54 8.02 -3.26
C VAL A 115 11.50 7.10 -2.52
N VAL A 116 12.57 6.69 -3.19
CA VAL A 116 13.74 6.07 -2.56
C VAL A 116 14.80 7.15 -2.35
N PHE A 117 15.43 7.17 -1.19
CA PHE A 117 16.44 8.19 -0.88
C PHE A 117 17.61 7.62 -0.07
N ASP A 118 18.74 8.29 -0.16
CA ASP A 118 19.90 8.02 0.69
C ASP A 118 19.69 8.69 2.05
N PRO A 119 19.62 7.93 3.16
CA PRO A 119 19.58 8.49 4.50
C PRO A 119 20.95 9.06 4.98
N GLY A 120 21.93 9.19 4.09
CA GLY A 120 23.29 9.67 4.38
C GLY A 120 24.29 8.54 4.60
N THR A 121 24.00 7.34 4.14
CA THR A 121 24.84 6.15 4.34
C THR A 121 25.54 5.66 3.08
N LEU A 122 25.10 6.13 1.89
CA LEU A 122 25.68 5.71 0.62
C LEU A 122 27.06 6.34 0.38
N THR A 123 28.02 5.49 0.05
CA THR A 123 29.35 5.89 -0.41
C THR A 123 29.55 5.69 -1.90
N ALA A 124 28.65 4.93 -2.55
CA ALA A 124 28.64 4.65 -3.97
C ALA A 124 27.20 4.43 -4.45
N ALA A 125 26.99 4.49 -5.76
CA ALA A 125 25.69 4.24 -6.38
C ALA A 125 25.18 2.83 -6.06
N GLN A 126 23.87 2.73 -5.81
CA GLN A 126 23.15 1.48 -5.56
C GLN A 126 22.01 1.32 -6.57
N THR A 127 21.86 0.14 -7.12
CA THR A 127 20.66 -0.22 -7.88
C THR A 127 19.57 -0.70 -6.94
N TYR A 128 18.32 -0.46 -7.31
CA TYR A 128 17.17 -0.87 -6.51
C TYR A 128 16.00 -1.35 -7.37
N THR A 129 15.14 -2.15 -6.77
CA THR A 129 13.81 -2.45 -7.27
C THR A 129 12.81 -2.35 -6.13
N ILE A 130 11.70 -1.66 -6.38
CA ILE A 130 10.60 -1.45 -5.44
C ILE A 130 9.36 -2.15 -6.02
N ALA A 131 8.67 -2.95 -5.23
CA ALA A 131 7.35 -3.47 -5.55
C ALA A 131 6.29 -2.69 -4.79
N VAL A 132 5.29 -2.22 -5.51
CA VAL A 132 4.13 -1.47 -4.99
C VAL A 132 2.86 -2.24 -5.30
N SER A 133 2.02 -2.46 -4.29
CA SER A 133 0.69 -3.03 -4.42
C SER A 133 -0.34 -2.00 -3.98
N HIS A 134 -1.35 -1.75 -4.82
CA HIS A 134 -2.41 -0.76 -4.55
C HIS A 134 -3.70 -1.12 -5.29
N PRO A 135 -4.88 -0.62 -4.86
CA PRO A 135 -6.17 -0.89 -5.49
C PRO A 135 -6.34 -0.22 -6.85
#